data_23462a3f9b8ddd86fe6640af6cda67f1
#
_entry.id   23462a3f9b8ddd86fe6640af6cda67f1
#
_cell.length_a   1.000
_cell.length_b   1.000
_cell.length_c   1.000
_cell.angle_alpha   90.00
_cell.angle_beta   90.00
_cell.angle_gamma   90.00
#
_symmetry.space_group_name_H-M   'P 1'
#
loop_
_entity.id
_entity.type
_entity.pdbx_description
1 polymer ?
#
loop_
_entity_poly.entity_id
_entity_poly.type
_entity_poly.pdbx_seq_one_letter_code
_entity_poly.pdbx_strand_id
1 'polypeptide(L)'
;MLFGLRLLAYRLFKPFMKPVPRLIPIPRPTVLVGPDSALRLCRMIGQFGFRRVMIVTDAVLVKLGLVEPLQRALAAQGIDVAVHDGITPDPTYPVLEAGHAAVRAHRSDAILAVGGGSAIDAAKVIGAMATSDKSPAQLVGMLKLKGPMLPLFAIPTTAGTGSEVTVAAVVTDPVAHTKAAVIDPRLVPMAIFCIALGIGMV
;
A
#
# COMPACT_ATOMS: atom_id res chain seq x y z
N MET A 1 -34.65 -19.77 12.29
CA MET A 1 -35.43 -19.23 11.18
C MET A 1 -34.74 -18.08 10.43
N LEU A 2 -34.12 -17.09 11.08
CA LEU A 2 -33.42 -15.97 10.43
C LEU A 2 -32.17 -16.36 9.59
N PHE A 3 -31.46 -17.42 9.98
CA PHE A 3 -30.23 -17.86 9.28
C PHE A 3 -30.55 -18.43 7.89
N GLY A 4 -31.61 -19.20 7.74
CA GLY A 4 -32.05 -19.76 6.46
C GLY A 4 -32.49 -18.67 5.46
N LEU A 5 -33.14 -17.61 5.95
CA LEU A 5 -33.58 -16.49 5.13
C LEU A 5 -32.40 -15.67 4.61
N ARG A 6 -31.37 -15.48 5.43
CA ARG A 6 -30.10 -14.83 5.01
C ARG A 6 -29.33 -15.65 3.98
N LEU A 7 -29.32 -16.97 4.12
CA LEU A 7 -28.68 -17.87 3.16
C LEU A 7 -29.40 -17.88 1.81
N LEU A 8 -30.74 -17.86 1.84
CA LEU A 8 -31.57 -17.79 0.63
C LEU A 8 -31.39 -16.45 -0.08
N ALA A 9 -31.42 -15.34 0.65
CA ALA A 9 -31.13 -14.01 0.12
C ALA A 9 -29.74 -13.93 -0.52
N TYR A 10 -28.72 -14.48 0.13
CA TYR A 10 -27.36 -14.55 -0.42
C TYR A 10 -27.29 -15.37 -1.71
N ARG A 11 -27.97 -16.53 -1.76
CA ARG A 11 -28.03 -17.38 -2.97
C ARG A 11 -28.73 -16.69 -4.14
N LEU A 12 -29.79 -15.94 -3.88
CA LEU A 12 -30.54 -15.19 -4.90
C LEU A 12 -29.77 -13.95 -5.38
N PHE A 13 -29.00 -13.27 -4.50
CA PHE A 13 -28.20 -12.10 -4.86
C PHE A 13 -26.85 -12.44 -5.50
N LYS A 14 -26.30 -13.62 -5.23
CA LYS A 14 -24.99 -14.05 -5.76
C LYS A 14 -24.84 -13.97 -7.29
N PRO A 15 -25.82 -14.37 -8.12
CA PRO A 15 -25.69 -14.24 -9.58
C PRO A 15 -25.69 -12.77 -10.04
N PHE A 16 -26.41 -11.87 -9.35
CA PHE A 16 -26.43 -10.44 -9.65
C PHE A 16 -25.14 -9.72 -9.26
N MET A 17 -24.40 -10.24 -8.29
CA MET A 17 -23.10 -9.69 -7.86
C MET A 17 -21.93 -10.11 -8.77
N LYS A 18 -22.09 -11.15 -9.59
CA LYS A 18 -21.01 -11.63 -10.48
C LYS A 18 -20.54 -10.62 -11.53
N PRO A 19 -21.38 -9.79 -12.16
CA PRO A 19 -20.94 -8.78 -13.13
C PRO A 19 -20.39 -7.51 -12.48
N VAL A 20 -20.67 -7.23 -11.20
CA VAL A 20 -20.26 -6.00 -10.51
C VAL A 20 -18.73 -5.79 -10.51
N PRO A 21 -17.87 -6.79 -10.24
CA PRO A 21 -16.42 -6.61 -10.32
C PRO A 21 -15.92 -6.35 -11.75
N ARG A 22 -16.69 -6.72 -12.79
CA ARG A 22 -16.33 -6.46 -14.19
C ARG A 22 -16.62 -5.02 -14.63
N LEU A 23 -17.48 -4.32 -13.90
CA LEU A 23 -17.89 -2.93 -14.17
C LEU A 23 -16.98 -1.92 -13.45
N ILE A 24 -16.24 -2.35 -12.43
CA ILE A 24 -15.28 -1.48 -11.71
C ILE A 24 -13.91 -1.67 -12.36
N PRO A 25 -13.34 -0.64 -13.00
CA PRO A 25 -12.01 -0.72 -13.56
C PRO A 25 -11.00 -0.85 -12.40
N ILE A 26 -10.53 -2.07 -12.14
CA ILE A 26 -9.46 -2.32 -11.17
C ILE A 26 -8.13 -2.04 -11.89
N PRO A 27 -7.34 -1.06 -11.41
CA PRO A 27 -6.02 -0.80 -11.97
C PRO A 27 -5.15 -2.05 -11.91
N ARG A 28 -4.29 -2.24 -12.89
CA ARG A 28 -3.30 -3.31 -12.90
C ARG A 28 -1.93 -2.67 -12.70
N PRO A 29 -1.17 -3.07 -11.69
CA PRO A 29 0.17 -2.52 -11.50
C PRO A 29 1.11 -2.95 -12.62
N THR A 30 2.06 -2.09 -12.97
CA THR A 30 3.21 -2.51 -13.77
C THR A 30 4.08 -3.42 -12.91
N VAL A 31 4.39 -4.62 -13.39
CA VAL A 31 5.20 -5.59 -12.65
C VAL A 31 6.61 -5.64 -13.21
N LEU A 32 7.60 -5.32 -12.37
CA LEU A 32 9.01 -5.45 -12.70
C LEU A 32 9.55 -6.75 -12.10
N VAL A 33 10.17 -7.57 -12.92
CA VAL A 33 10.71 -8.89 -12.54
C VAL A 33 12.17 -8.99 -12.92
N GLY A 34 12.96 -9.71 -12.13
CA GLY A 34 14.35 -10.03 -12.39
C GLY A 34 15.34 -9.27 -11.51
N PRO A 35 16.65 -9.50 -11.71
CA PRO A 35 17.70 -8.83 -10.96
C PRO A 35 17.57 -7.30 -11.05
N ASP A 36 17.94 -6.60 -9.99
CA ASP A 36 17.92 -5.13 -9.88
C ASP A 36 16.55 -4.47 -10.16
N SER A 37 15.46 -5.24 -10.17
CA SER A 37 14.13 -4.69 -10.47
C SER A 37 13.70 -3.63 -9.44
N ALA A 38 14.16 -3.72 -8.18
CA ALA A 38 13.94 -2.69 -7.17
C ALA A 38 14.61 -1.36 -7.56
N LEU A 39 15.85 -1.41 -8.03
CA LEU A 39 16.59 -0.23 -8.52
C LEU A 39 15.99 0.30 -9.83
N ARG A 40 15.49 -0.60 -10.69
CA ARG A 40 14.76 -0.21 -11.91
C ARG A 40 13.46 0.51 -11.56
N LEU A 41 12.75 0.07 -10.51
CA LEU A 41 11.56 0.75 -10.01
C LEU A 41 11.90 2.18 -9.53
N CYS A 42 13.00 2.36 -8.79
CA CYS A 42 13.47 3.69 -8.37
C CYS A 42 13.74 4.61 -9.58
N ARG A 43 14.39 4.10 -10.62
CA ARG A 43 14.60 4.86 -11.88
C ARG A 43 13.27 5.24 -12.55
N MET A 44 12.33 4.30 -12.61
CA MET A 44 11.01 4.54 -13.18
C MET A 44 10.24 5.61 -12.38
N ILE A 45 10.32 5.61 -11.05
CA ILE A 45 9.72 6.67 -10.22
C ILE A 45 10.28 8.04 -10.61
N GLY A 46 11.60 8.15 -10.83
CA GLY A 46 12.21 9.40 -11.31
C GLY A 46 11.69 9.83 -12.69
N GLN A 47 11.47 8.88 -13.61
CA GLN A 47 10.93 9.17 -14.93
C GLN A 47 9.47 9.67 -14.92
N PHE A 48 8.69 9.30 -13.90
CA PHE A 48 7.33 9.84 -13.69
C PHE A 48 7.33 11.31 -13.21
N GLY A 49 8.49 11.86 -12.85
CA GLY A 49 8.64 13.27 -12.49
C GLY A 49 8.32 13.58 -11.03
N PHE A 50 8.18 12.58 -10.16
CA PHE A 50 8.04 12.79 -8.73
C PHE A 50 9.31 13.43 -8.15
N ARG A 51 9.13 14.32 -7.19
CA ARG A 51 10.20 15.12 -6.60
C ARG A 51 10.49 14.77 -5.15
N ARG A 52 9.50 14.29 -4.42
CA ARG A 52 9.60 13.95 -3.00
C ARG A 52 8.92 12.62 -2.72
N VAL A 53 9.71 11.62 -2.40
CA VAL A 53 9.23 10.27 -2.15
C VAL A 53 9.40 9.91 -0.68
N MET A 54 8.32 9.46 -0.05
CA MET A 54 8.37 8.83 1.27
C MET A 54 8.56 7.34 1.11
N ILE A 55 9.62 6.79 1.67
CA ILE A 55 9.75 5.35 1.86
C ILE A 55 9.02 4.98 3.15
N VAL A 56 8.00 4.12 3.04
CA VAL A 56 7.26 3.58 4.19
C VAL A 56 7.70 2.15 4.41
N THR A 57 8.24 1.86 5.60
CA THR A 57 8.89 0.58 5.91
C THR A 57 8.85 0.28 7.41
N ASP A 58 9.51 -0.77 7.84
CA ASP A 58 9.73 -1.11 9.24
C ASP A 58 11.21 -0.94 9.64
N ALA A 59 11.46 -0.77 10.94
CA ALA A 59 12.80 -0.55 11.49
C ALA A 59 13.76 -1.72 11.26
N VAL A 60 13.24 -2.95 11.05
CA VAL A 60 14.09 -4.12 10.83
C VAL A 60 14.75 -4.03 9.46
N LEU A 61 14.00 -3.67 8.42
CA LEU A 61 14.53 -3.52 7.06
C LEU A 61 15.56 -2.37 6.98
N VAL A 62 15.35 -1.29 7.73
CA VAL A 62 16.33 -0.20 7.84
C VAL A 62 17.61 -0.70 8.51
N LYS A 63 17.50 -1.41 9.65
CA LYS A 63 18.65 -2.01 10.36
C LYS A 63 19.45 -3.00 9.51
N LEU A 64 18.77 -3.74 8.64
CA LEU A 64 19.40 -4.69 7.71
C LEU A 64 20.07 -4.00 6.51
N GLY A 65 19.99 -2.66 6.40
CA GLY A 65 20.58 -1.91 5.29
C GLY A 65 19.87 -2.07 3.96
N LEU A 66 18.66 -2.63 3.93
CA LEU A 66 17.91 -2.93 2.69
C LEU A 66 17.25 -1.69 2.08
N VAL A 67 17.06 -0.65 2.86
CA VAL A 67 16.43 0.61 2.45
C VAL A 67 17.43 1.59 1.83
N GLU A 68 18.67 1.60 2.32
CA GLU A 68 19.71 2.54 1.89
C GLU A 68 20.03 2.50 0.38
N PRO A 69 20.14 1.33 -0.27
CA PRO A 69 20.32 1.27 -1.72
C PRO A 69 19.19 1.93 -2.51
N LEU A 70 17.94 1.82 -2.01
CA LEU A 70 16.77 2.43 -2.63
C LEU A 70 16.78 3.95 -2.46
N GLN A 71 17.13 4.43 -1.26
CA GLN A 71 17.31 5.87 -1.02
C GLN A 71 18.35 6.47 -1.98
N ARG A 72 19.52 5.82 -2.10
CA ARG A 72 20.59 6.27 -3.02
C ARG A 72 20.12 6.26 -4.47
N ALA A 73 19.39 5.21 -4.88
CA ALA A 73 18.88 5.09 -6.25
C ALA A 73 17.85 6.18 -6.60
N LEU A 74 16.96 6.52 -5.66
CA LEU A 74 16.00 7.62 -5.82
C LEU A 74 16.70 8.98 -5.80
N ALA A 75 17.64 9.21 -4.87
CA ALA A 75 18.41 10.44 -4.80
C ALA A 75 19.24 10.68 -6.07
N ALA A 76 19.79 9.63 -6.69
CA ALA A 76 20.47 9.70 -7.98
C ALA A 76 19.55 10.15 -9.14
N GLN A 77 18.22 10.08 -8.98
CA GLN A 77 17.24 10.63 -9.91
C GLN A 77 16.84 12.08 -9.57
N GLY A 78 17.50 12.72 -8.60
CA GLY A 78 17.17 14.07 -8.14
C GLY A 78 15.91 14.14 -7.26
N ILE A 79 15.52 13.02 -6.66
CA ILE A 79 14.37 12.92 -5.76
C ILE A 79 14.82 13.18 -4.33
N ASP A 80 14.11 14.04 -3.62
CA ASP A 80 14.22 14.20 -2.18
C ASP A 80 13.51 13.02 -1.49
N VAL A 81 14.23 12.30 -0.62
CA VAL A 81 13.76 11.03 -0.04
C VAL A 81 13.74 11.12 1.47
N ALA A 82 12.58 10.88 2.05
CA ALA A 82 12.43 10.65 3.48
C ALA A 82 12.05 9.18 3.76
N VAL A 83 12.36 8.71 4.96
CA VAL A 83 12.02 7.36 5.41
C VAL A 83 11.16 7.44 6.66
N HIS A 84 10.06 6.72 6.64
CA HIS A 84 9.25 6.43 7.81
C HIS A 84 9.32 4.92 8.09
N ASP A 85 10.04 4.56 9.12
CA ASP A 85 10.33 3.17 9.53
C ASP A 85 9.51 2.69 10.73
N GLY A 86 8.49 3.47 11.09
CA GLY A 86 7.63 3.20 12.25
C GLY A 86 6.53 2.16 12.04
N ILE A 87 6.52 1.44 10.91
CA ILE A 87 5.47 0.45 10.67
C ILE A 87 5.73 -0.82 11.47
N THR A 88 4.71 -1.24 12.21
CA THR A 88 4.70 -2.49 12.99
C THR A 88 3.80 -3.53 12.32
N PRO A 89 3.97 -4.82 12.65
CA PRO A 89 2.98 -5.83 12.27
C PRO A 89 1.57 -5.44 12.74
N ASP A 90 0.56 -5.73 11.92
CA ASP A 90 -0.84 -5.37 12.19
C ASP A 90 -1.02 -3.87 12.52
N PRO A 91 -0.73 -2.96 11.57
CA PRO A 91 -0.63 -1.53 11.84
C PRO A 91 -1.94 -0.97 12.40
N THR A 92 -1.83 -0.24 13.51
CA THR A 92 -2.94 0.41 14.20
C THR A 92 -3.16 1.84 13.71
N TYR A 93 -4.30 2.45 14.03
CA TYR A 93 -4.60 3.83 13.63
C TYR A 93 -3.51 4.84 14.05
N PRO A 94 -2.96 4.82 15.29
CA PRO A 94 -1.86 5.71 15.65
C PRO A 94 -0.59 5.54 14.78
N VAL A 95 -0.26 4.30 14.39
CA VAL A 95 0.87 4.04 13.49
C VAL A 95 0.64 4.68 12.12
N LEU A 96 -0.59 4.58 11.59
CA LEU A 96 -0.96 5.19 10.31
C LEU A 96 -0.95 6.72 10.39
N GLU A 97 -1.42 7.30 11.49
CA GLU A 97 -1.43 8.73 11.73
C GLU A 97 0.00 9.30 11.81
N ALA A 98 0.92 8.59 12.47
CA ALA A 98 2.34 8.95 12.51
C ALA A 98 2.97 8.95 11.09
N GLY A 99 2.71 7.92 10.30
CA GLY A 99 3.15 7.84 8.91
C GLY A 99 2.55 8.95 8.03
N HIS A 100 1.27 9.26 8.21
CA HIS A 100 0.62 10.37 7.53
C HIS A 100 1.24 11.72 7.90
N ALA A 101 1.53 11.95 9.17
CA ALA A 101 2.21 13.16 9.63
C ALA A 101 3.60 13.31 8.99
N ALA A 102 4.37 12.21 8.86
CA ALA A 102 5.66 12.19 8.18
C ALA A 102 5.53 12.56 6.70
N VAL A 103 4.56 11.96 5.98
CA VAL A 103 4.27 12.27 4.56
C VAL A 103 3.94 13.75 4.37
N ARG A 104 3.12 14.33 5.25
CA ARG A 104 2.75 15.75 5.21
C ARG A 104 3.93 16.67 5.51
N ALA A 105 4.73 16.35 6.53
CA ALA A 105 5.91 17.15 6.91
C ALA A 105 6.93 17.20 5.77
N HIS A 106 7.19 16.07 5.13
CA HIS A 106 8.08 15.96 3.98
C HIS A 106 7.44 16.52 2.69
N ARG A 107 6.11 16.74 2.65
CA ARG A 107 5.35 17.14 1.46
C ARG A 107 5.55 16.15 0.31
N SER A 108 5.50 14.88 0.61
CA SER A 108 5.73 13.82 -0.37
C SER A 108 4.67 13.85 -1.47
N ASP A 109 5.10 13.66 -2.71
CA ASP A 109 4.24 13.55 -3.90
C ASP A 109 4.06 12.11 -4.38
N ALA A 110 4.82 11.16 -3.80
CA ALA A 110 4.63 9.72 -3.97
C ALA A 110 5.11 8.93 -2.75
N ILE A 111 4.68 7.67 -2.65
CA ILE A 111 5.07 6.73 -1.59
C ILE A 111 5.70 5.49 -2.23
N LEU A 112 6.82 5.04 -1.68
CA LEU A 112 7.41 3.73 -1.93
C LEU A 112 7.26 2.87 -0.68
N ALA A 113 6.37 1.88 -0.72
CA ALA A 113 6.24 0.89 0.34
C ALA A 113 7.32 -0.18 0.19
N VAL A 114 8.09 -0.44 1.24
CA VAL A 114 9.13 -1.48 1.27
C VAL A 114 8.86 -2.36 2.48
N GLY A 115 8.52 -3.62 2.27
CA GLY A 115 8.23 -4.52 3.38
C GLY A 115 7.19 -5.60 3.07
N GLY A 116 6.72 -6.24 4.10
CA GLY A 116 5.63 -7.23 4.02
C GLY A 116 4.26 -6.60 3.85
N GLY A 117 3.21 -7.43 3.93
CA GLY A 117 1.82 -6.98 3.79
C GLY A 117 1.45 -5.82 4.71
N SER A 118 1.93 -5.82 5.96
CA SER A 118 1.67 -4.74 6.93
C SER A 118 2.21 -3.39 6.46
N ALA A 119 3.43 -3.35 5.92
CA ALA A 119 4.03 -2.11 5.41
C ALA A 119 3.29 -1.61 4.16
N ILE A 120 2.91 -2.52 3.25
CA ILE A 120 2.18 -2.18 2.04
C ILE A 120 0.77 -1.68 2.37
N ASP A 121 0.06 -2.36 3.27
CA ASP A 121 -1.30 -1.98 3.68
C ASP A 121 -1.29 -0.64 4.43
N ALA A 122 -0.29 -0.42 5.32
CA ALA A 122 -0.10 0.87 5.96
C ALA A 122 0.15 1.99 4.93
N ALA A 123 1.04 1.78 3.97
CA ALA A 123 1.35 2.74 2.93
C ALA A 123 0.13 3.11 2.08
N LYS A 124 -0.75 2.14 1.78
CA LYS A 124 -2.02 2.38 1.08
C LYS A 124 -2.92 3.34 1.86
N VAL A 125 -3.11 3.08 3.15
CA VAL A 125 -3.97 3.91 3.99
C VAL A 125 -3.34 5.29 4.22
N ILE A 126 -2.04 5.36 4.48
CA ILE A 126 -1.30 6.62 4.58
C ILE A 126 -1.44 7.46 3.31
N GLY A 127 -1.29 6.85 2.13
CA GLY A 127 -1.47 7.51 0.83
C GLY A 127 -2.89 8.01 0.61
N ALA A 128 -3.90 7.27 1.07
CA ALA A 128 -5.29 7.68 1.04
C ALA A 128 -5.59 8.83 2.02
N MET A 129 -4.99 8.81 3.21
CA MET A 129 -5.12 9.89 4.20
C MET A 129 -4.47 11.18 3.71
N ALA A 130 -3.35 11.10 3.01
CA ALA A 130 -2.58 12.28 2.56
C ALA A 130 -3.34 13.17 1.57
N THR A 131 -4.35 12.64 0.90
CA THR A 131 -5.19 13.34 -0.09
C THR A 131 -6.64 13.53 0.37
N SER A 132 -6.94 13.12 1.57
CA SER A 132 -8.26 13.27 2.18
C SER A 132 -8.14 13.78 3.61
N ASP A 133 -9.15 14.48 4.11
CA ASP A 133 -9.22 14.93 5.51
C ASP A 133 -9.82 13.84 6.41
N LYS A 134 -9.64 12.56 6.07
CA LYS A 134 -10.22 11.43 6.80
C LYS A 134 -9.20 10.76 7.70
N SER A 135 -9.65 10.41 8.89
CA SER A 135 -8.91 9.53 9.79
C SER A 135 -8.91 8.07 9.26
N PRO A 136 -8.00 7.21 9.73
CA PRO A 136 -8.00 5.79 9.36
C PRO A 136 -9.36 5.12 9.60
N ALA A 137 -10.00 5.39 10.73
CA ALA A 137 -11.31 4.86 11.08
C ALA A 137 -12.41 5.25 10.07
N GLN A 138 -12.35 6.47 9.54
CA GLN A 138 -13.30 6.96 8.54
C GLN A 138 -13.09 6.36 7.14
N LEU A 139 -11.90 5.82 6.89
CA LEU A 139 -11.56 5.13 5.64
C LEU A 139 -11.97 3.66 5.65
N VAL A 140 -12.19 3.07 6.82
CA VAL A 140 -12.64 1.67 6.94
C VAL A 140 -13.95 1.45 6.20
N GLY A 141 -14.01 0.34 5.47
CA GLY A 141 -15.14 -0.07 4.64
C GLY A 141 -14.86 0.10 3.15
N MET A 142 -15.92 0.10 2.35
CA MET A 142 -15.86 0.06 0.90
C MET A 142 -16.05 1.42 0.29
N LEU A 143 -15.17 1.81 -0.68
CA LEU A 143 -15.30 3.02 -1.51
C LEU A 143 -15.43 4.31 -0.68
N LYS A 144 -14.66 4.41 0.41
CA LYS A 144 -14.69 5.58 1.30
C LYS A 144 -13.77 6.70 0.86
N LEU A 145 -12.85 6.48 -0.07
CA LEU A 145 -12.02 7.54 -0.65
C LEU A 145 -12.89 8.48 -1.48
N LYS A 146 -12.66 9.80 -1.38
CA LYS A 146 -13.40 10.81 -2.16
C LYS A 146 -12.62 11.35 -3.36
N GLY A 147 -11.31 11.10 -3.43
CA GLY A 147 -10.42 11.63 -4.45
C GLY A 147 -9.30 10.64 -4.81
N PRO A 148 -8.34 11.03 -5.62
CA PRO A 148 -7.15 10.22 -5.88
C PRO A 148 -6.39 10.02 -4.57
N MET A 149 -5.58 8.99 -4.48
CA MET A 149 -4.58 8.86 -3.41
C MET A 149 -3.20 9.27 -3.92
N LEU A 150 -2.23 9.44 -3.02
CA LEU A 150 -0.84 9.60 -3.44
C LEU A 150 -0.41 8.39 -4.27
N PRO A 151 0.31 8.61 -5.38
CA PRO A 151 0.93 7.54 -6.15
C PRO A 151 1.71 6.59 -5.26
N LEU A 152 1.41 5.31 -5.37
CA LEU A 152 2.01 4.26 -4.54
C LEU A 152 2.78 3.28 -5.41
N PHE A 153 4.00 2.97 -4.97
CA PHE A 153 4.87 1.92 -5.49
C PHE A 153 5.15 0.92 -4.38
N ALA A 154 5.37 -0.35 -4.71
CA ALA A 154 5.61 -1.36 -3.68
C ALA A 154 6.76 -2.30 -4.02
N ILE A 155 7.58 -2.58 -3.01
CA ILE A 155 8.64 -3.59 -2.99
C ILE A 155 8.29 -4.58 -1.88
N PRO A 156 7.53 -5.65 -2.18
CA PRO A 156 7.21 -6.67 -1.20
C PRO A 156 8.47 -7.46 -0.81
N THR A 157 8.70 -7.61 0.48
CA THR A 157 9.80 -8.44 1.03
C THR A 157 9.30 -9.79 1.56
N THR A 158 8.00 -10.02 1.56
CA THR A 158 7.36 -11.25 2.01
C THR A 158 6.50 -11.84 0.90
N ALA A 159 6.74 -13.08 0.54
CA ALA A 159 5.94 -13.76 -0.48
C ALA A 159 4.56 -14.18 0.06
N GLY A 160 3.56 -14.17 -0.82
CA GLY A 160 2.25 -14.75 -0.57
C GLY A 160 1.22 -13.82 0.09
N THR A 161 1.55 -12.58 0.45
CA THR A 161 0.58 -11.65 1.06
C THR A 161 -0.44 -11.13 0.05
N GLY A 162 -0.02 -10.91 -1.18
CA GLY A 162 -0.85 -10.32 -2.23
C GLY A 162 -1.22 -8.85 -2.01
N SER A 163 -0.75 -8.23 -0.91
CA SER A 163 -1.08 -6.83 -0.61
C SER A 163 -0.68 -5.88 -1.73
N GLU A 164 0.38 -6.20 -2.45
CA GLU A 164 0.91 -5.42 -3.56
C GLU A 164 -0.02 -5.37 -4.80
N VAL A 165 -0.97 -6.28 -4.91
CA VAL A 165 -1.90 -6.37 -6.05
C VAL A 165 -3.37 -6.25 -5.66
N THR A 166 -3.68 -6.10 -4.37
CA THR A 166 -5.07 -6.06 -3.88
C THR A 166 -5.63 -4.65 -3.80
N VAL A 167 -6.94 -4.57 -3.93
CA VAL A 167 -7.76 -3.35 -3.70
C VAL A 167 -8.03 -3.08 -2.22
N ALA A 168 -7.47 -3.91 -1.34
CA ALA A 168 -7.73 -3.86 0.09
C ALA A 168 -6.46 -3.53 0.87
N ALA A 169 -6.64 -2.93 2.04
CA ALA A 169 -5.63 -2.76 3.07
C ALA A 169 -6.24 -3.16 4.42
N VAL A 170 -5.53 -3.99 5.18
CA VAL A 170 -5.97 -4.44 6.50
C VAL A 170 -5.25 -3.65 7.58
N VAL A 171 -6.03 -3.08 8.49
CA VAL A 171 -5.54 -2.27 9.61
C VAL A 171 -6.20 -2.74 10.89
N THR A 172 -5.62 -2.41 12.03
CA THR A 172 -6.14 -2.82 13.34
C THR A 172 -6.78 -1.63 14.05
N ASP A 173 -8.04 -1.80 14.44
CA ASP A 173 -8.70 -0.87 15.35
C ASP A 173 -8.13 -1.10 16.77
N PRO A 174 -7.44 -0.10 17.35
CA PRO A 174 -6.79 -0.27 18.66
C PRO A 174 -7.78 -0.32 19.82
N VAL A 175 -9.02 0.17 19.63
CA VAL A 175 -10.07 0.19 20.67
C VAL A 175 -10.88 -1.10 20.64
N ALA A 176 -11.33 -1.51 19.46
CA ALA A 176 -12.10 -2.73 19.28
C ALA A 176 -11.23 -4.00 19.26
N HIS A 177 -9.90 -3.87 19.16
CA HIS A 177 -8.93 -4.97 18.98
C HIS A 177 -9.30 -5.90 17.79
N THR A 178 -9.87 -5.35 16.74
CA THR A 178 -10.32 -6.09 15.56
C THR A 178 -9.62 -5.60 14.30
N LYS A 179 -9.45 -6.53 13.36
CA LYS A 179 -8.96 -6.17 12.03
C LYS A 179 -10.09 -5.55 11.22
N ALA A 180 -9.80 -4.42 10.60
CA ALA A 180 -10.69 -3.68 9.74
C ALA A 180 -10.09 -3.55 8.34
N ALA A 181 -10.91 -3.55 7.31
CA ALA A 181 -10.44 -3.43 5.93
C ALA A 181 -10.86 -2.09 5.31
N VAL A 182 -9.93 -1.46 4.65
CA VAL A 182 -10.17 -0.36 3.70
C VAL A 182 -10.17 -0.96 2.31
N ILE A 183 -11.24 -0.80 1.55
CA ILE A 183 -11.42 -1.44 0.24
C ILE A 183 -11.75 -0.38 -0.81
N ASP A 184 -10.81 -0.18 -1.74
CA ASP A 184 -11.00 0.78 -2.83
C ASP A 184 -10.06 0.42 -4.01
N PRO A 185 -10.54 0.44 -5.26
CA PRO A 185 -9.69 0.15 -6.43
C PRO A 185 -8.45 1.02 -6.53
N ARG A 186 -8.49 2.24 -6.00
CA ARG A 186 -7.36 3.19 -6.01
C ARG A 186 -6.20 2.78 -5.10
N LEU A 187 -6.41 1.81 -4.18
CA LEU A 187 -5.36 1.28 -3.30
C LEU A 187 -4.36 0.36 -4.01
N VAL A 188 -4.63 -0.02 -5.26
CA VAL A 188 -3.67 -0.81 -6.04
C VAL A 188 -2.46 0.06 -6.39
N PRO A 189 -1.23 -0.36 -6.06
CA PRO A 189 -0.03 0.37 -6.45
C PRO A 189 0.10 0.57 -7.97
N MET A 190 0.72 1.67 -8.40
CA MET A 190 0.98 1.95 -9.81
C MET A 190 1.97 0.97 -10.42
N ALA A 191 3.01 0.63 -9.66
CA ALA A 191 3.99 -0.36 -10.04
C ALA A 191 4.52 -1.11 -8.82
N ILE A 192 4.91 -2.35 -9.07
CA ILE A 192 5.43 -3.25 -8.06
C ILE A 192 6.71 -3.92 -8.56
N PHE A 193 7.57 -4.23 -7.63
CA PHE A 193 8.64 -5.18 -7.81
C PHE A 193 8.16 -6.56 -7.34
N CYS A 194 8.29 -7.58 -8.18
CA CYS A 194 8.02 -8.96 -7.77
C CYS A 194 9.37 -9.69 -7.64
N ILE A 195 9.68 -10.18 -6.46
CA ILE A 195 10.77 -11.14 -6.30
C ILE A 195 10.31 -12.42 -7.00
N ALA A 196 10.77 -12.64 -8.23
CA ALA A 196 10.71 -13.98 -8.78
C ALA A 196 11.48 -14.90 -7.80
N LEU A 197 10.78 -15.87 -7.26
CA LEU A 197 11.27 -16.89 -6.33
C LEU A 197 12.72 -17.28 -6.67
N GLY A 198 13.64 -16.90 -5.83
CA GLY A 198 15.03 -17.33 -5.95
C GLY A 198 16.03 -16.20 -5.89
N ILE A 199 16.51 -15.90 -4.68
CA ILE A 199 17.86 -15.45 -4.34
C ILE A 199 18.31 -14.14 -5.01
N GLY A 200 18.57 -13.15 -4.18
CA GLY A 200 19.44 -12.04 -4.52
C GLY A 200 18.83 -10.66 -4.29
N MET A 201 18.56 -10.32 -3.01
CA MET A 201 18.85 -8.98 -2.57
C MET A 201 20.37 -8.96 -2.26
N VAL A 202 21.19 -8.78 -3.26
CA VAL A 202 22.57 -8.32 -3.19
C VAL A 202 22.77 -7.39 -4.38
#